data_05200f8f6e79451c133e8fe6c2b818ee
#
_entry.id   05200f8f6e79451c133e8fe6c2b818ee
#
_cell.length_a   1.000
_cell.length_b   1.000
_cell.length_c   1.000
_cell.angle_alpha   90.00
_cell.angle_beta   90.00
_cell.angle_gamma   90.00
#
_symmetry.space_group_name_H-M   'P 1'
#
loop_
_entity.id
_entity.type
_entity.pdbx_description
1 polymer ?
#
loop_
_entity_poly.entity_id
_entity_poly.type
_entity_poly.pdbx_seq_one_letter_code
_entity_poly.pdbx_strand_id
1 'polypeptide(L)'
;MKRNLNQSIFSLILFLGLMHLNCATLVLPLAIGLERSKADLKKKSTQVDEFKIVYLEGGNLQGETILFVHGFGADKDNWTRMSKYFAENYHLVLVDLPGFGESDRIEELEYSHLTQSKRLKRLVEILNLKPFHIIGNSMGGAVSGQFAYDNPNLVRSIVFLNSAGVKSPNPSDLSKQLALGKNPLIVESPEDFDNLIHYTMVKPPYIPGPIKTYFGERAIANAPFNKKILKEYRSIKDPLDAILPKINQQALVIWGDTDRVIDVSSTEVFQKKLKKSKIIIMKDCGHAPMIERPEETAGYILEFYSNLE
;
A
#
# COMPACT_ATOMS: atom_id res chain seq x y z
N MET A 1 -49.29 -29.52 21.01
CA MET A 1 -48.25 -28.66 21.63
C MET A 1 -46.80 -28.81 21.06
N LYS A 2 -46.41 -29.95 20.48
CA LYS A 2 -45.03 -30.15 19.96
C LYS A 2 -44.70 -29.45 18.62
N ARG A 3 -45.73 -29.04 17.83
CA ARG A 3 -45.53 -28.45 16.50
C ARG A 3 -45.09 -26.97 16.53
N ASN A 4 -45.44 -26.22 17.58
CA ASN A 4 -45.13 -24.81 17.71
C ASN A 4 -43.72 -24.56 18.26
N LEU A 5 -43.12 -25.51 19.02
CA LEU A 5 -41.80 -25.37 19.59
C LEU A 5 -40.68 -25.43 18.52
N ASN A 6 -40.85 -26.33 17.53
CA ASN A 6 -39.89 -26.47 16.43
C ASN A 6 -39.87 -25.25 15.48
N GLN A 7 -41.05 -24.63 15.24
CA GLN A 7 -41.12 -23.41 14.44
C GLN A 7 -40.46 -22.22 15.13
N SER A 8 -40.63 -22.09 16.46
CA SER A 8 -39.99 -21.02 17.24
C SER A 8 -38.47 -21.17 17.32
N ILE A 9 -37.97 -22.40 17.45
CA ILE A 9 -36.50 -22.68 17.44
C ILE A 9 -35.92 -22.41 16.06
N PHE A 10 -36.60 -22.83 14.97
CA PHE A 10 -36.14 -22.57 13.61
C PHE A 10 -36.13 -21.07 13.28
N SER A 11 -37.14 -20.32 13.74
CA SER A 11 -37.21 -18.86 13.58
C SER A 11 -36.11 -18.16 14.40
N LEU A 12 -35.80 -18.66 15.59
CA LEU A 12 -34.72 -18.08 16.44
C LEU A 12 -33.33 -18.35 15.83
N ILE A 13 -33.08 -19.54 15.30
CA ILE A 13 -31.85 -19.91 14.61
C ILE A 13 -31.69 -19.08 13.32
N LEU A 14 -32.76 -18.91 12.56
CA LEU A 14 -32.77 -18.10 11.34
C LEU A 14 -32.51 -16.60 11.67
N PHE A 15 -33.13 -16.11 12.76
CA PHE A 15 -32.96 -14.74 13.21
C PHE A 15 -31.52 -14.48 13.76
N LEU A 16 -30.95 -15.43 14.50
CA LEU A 16 -29.56 -15.39 14.96
C LEU A 16 -28.57 -15.51 13.78
N GLY A 17 -28.86 -16.37 12.80
CA GLY A 17 -28.06 -16.47 11.57
C GLY A 17 -28.10 -15.20 10.74
N LEU A 18 -29.25 -14.54 10.62
CA LEU A 18 -29.41 -13.25 9.94
C LEU A 18 -28.74 -12.10 10.70
N MET A 19 -28.69 -12.15 12.04
CA MET A 19 -27.94 -11.17 12.85
C MET A 19 -26.42 -11.30 12.64
N HIS A 20 -25.89 -12.51 12.49
CA HIS A 20 -24.44 -12.70 12.23
C HIS A 20 -24.04 -12.26 10.81
N LEU A 21 -24.88 -12.48 9.78
CA LEU A 21 -24.64 -12.00 8.42
C LEU A 21 -24.74 -10.46 8.32
N ASN A 22 -25.64 -9.83 9.07
CA ASN A 22 -25.80 -8.37 9.05
C ASN A 22 -24.72 -7.61 9.85
N CYS A 23 -24.11 -8.22 10.87
CA CYS A 23 -23.07 -7.54 11.66
C CYS A 23 -21.80 -7.27 10.86
N ALA A 24 -21.30 -8.25 10.10
CA ALA A 24 -20.06 -8.07 9.33
C ALA A 24 -20.24 -7.08 8.16
N THR A 25 -21.38 -7.14 7.46
CA THR A 25 -21.68 -6.25 6.32
C THR A 25 -21.94 -4.80 6.72
N LEU A 26 -22.37 -4.54 7.97
CA LEU A 26 -22.58 -3.18 8.49
C LEU A 26 -21.36 -2.63 9.24
N VAL A 27 -20.69 -3.48 10.03
CA VAL A 27 -19.56 -3.04 10.88
C VAL A 27 -18.32 -2.70 10.05
N LEU A 28 -18.06 -3.45 8.98
CA LEU A 28 -16.87 -3.23 8.16
C LEU A 28 -16.86 -1.88 7.42
N PRO A 29 -17.91 -1.50 6.66
CA PRO A 29 -17.96 -0.17 6.02
C PRO A 29 -17.88 0.96 7.03
N LEU A 30 -18.48 0.78 8.23
CA LEU A 30 -18.42 1.75 9.31
C LEU A 30 -16.99 1.89 9.86
N ALA A 31 -16.31 0.79 10.12
CA ALA A 31 -14.93 0.81 10.62
C ALA A 31 -13.95 1.43 9.63
N ILE A 32 -14.05 1.06 8.34
CA ILE A 32 -13.26 1.67 7.27
C ILE A 32 -13.61 3.16 7.13
N GLY A 33 -14.92 3.49 7.19
CA GLY A 33 -15.40 4.87 7.14
C GLY A 33 -14.85 5.72 8.30
N LEU A 34 -14.80 5.19 9.51
CA LEU A 34 -14.22 5.86 10.67
C LEU A 34 -12.71 6.12 10.50
N GLU A 35 -11.94 5.17 9.98
CA GLU A 35 -10.52 5.42 9.72
C GLU A 35 -10.33 6.49 8.64
N ARG A 36 -11.10 6.44 7.56
CA ARG A 36 -11.06 7.44 6.49
C ARG A 36 -11.48 8.83 6.96
N SER A 37 -12.48 8.93 7.85
CA SER A 37 -12.98 10.21 8.35
C SER A 37 -11.95 10.98 9.18
N LYS A 38 -10.97 10.31 9.80
CA LYS A 38 -9.90 10.95 10.57
C LYS A 38 -8.98 11.84 9.72
N ALA A 39 -8.99 11.67 8.42
CA ALA A 39 -8.25 12.49 7.45
C ALA A 39 -9.18 13.10 6.39
N ASP A 40 -10.49 13.16 6.67
CA ASP A 40 -11.55 13.62 5.76
C ASP A 40 -11.51 12.97 4.37
N LEU A 41 -11.09 11.70 4.30
CA LEU A 41 -10.90 10.95 3.06
C LEU A 41 -12.23 10.51 2.47
N LYS A 42 -12.48 10.90 1.22
CA LYS A 42 -13.65 10.50 0.44
C LYS A 42 -13.23 9.59 -0.71
N LYS A 43 -13.96 8.47 -0.88
CA LYS A 43 -13.74 7.56 -1.99
C LYS A 43 -14.23 8.19 -3.29
N LYS A 44 -13.37 8.23 -4.28
CA LYS A 44 -13.62 8.72 -5.63
C LYS A 44 -13.15 7.70 -6.68
N SER A 45 -13.57 7.87 -7.90
CA SER A 45 -13.07 7.10 -9.04
C SER A 45 -13.05 7.96 -10.30
N THR A 46 -12.15 7.64 -11.22
CA THR A 46 -12.06 8.26 -12.54
C THR A 46 -11.64 7.22 -13.58
N GLN A 47 -11.97 7.48 -14.83
CA GLN A 47 -11.49 6.66 -15.95
C GLN A 47 -10.09 7.11 -16.35
N VAL A 48 -9.16 6.17 -16.43
CA VAL A 48 -7.78 6.36 -16.89
C VAL A 48 -7.53 5.33 -17.98
N ASP A 49 -7.54 5.74 -19.20
CA ASP A 49 -7.49 4.88 -20.38
C ASP A 49 -8.56 3.75 -20.24
N GLU A 50 -8.18 2.48 -20.28
CA GLU A 50 -9.07 1.34 -20.13
C GLU A 50 -9.48 1.02 -18.68
N PHE A 51 -8.87 1.66 -17.66
CA PHE A 51 -9.10 1.35 -16.24
C PHE A 51 -10.00 2.37 -15.55
N LYS A 52 -10.97 1.90 -14.80
CA LYS A 52 -11.55 2.68 -13.70
C LYS A 52 -10.59 2.62 -12.53
N ILE A 53 -10.00 3.76 -12.19
CA ILE A 53 -9.12 3.92 -11.03
C ILE A 53 -9.92 4.42 -9.84
N VAL A 54 -9.79 3.75 -8.71
CA VAL A 54 -10.38 4.16 -7.42
C VAL A 54 -9.30 4.77 -6.54
N TYR A 55 -9.63 5.85 -5.85
CA TYR A 55 -8.72 6.54 -4.94
C TYR A 55 -9.47 7.16 -3.77
N LEU A 56 -8.75 7.51 -2.73
CA LEU A 56 -9.24 8.37 -1.65
C LEU A 56 -8.64 9.75 -1.81
N GLU A 57 -9.45 10.77 -1.57
CA GLU A 57 -9.02 12.15 -1.59
C GLU A 57 -9.56 12.88 -0.37
N GLY A 58 -8.73 13.72 0.27
CA GLY A 58 -9.13 14.46 1.46
C GLY A 58 -8.02 15.36 2.01
N GLY A 59 -8.08 15.63 3.31
CA GLY A 59 -7.20 16.58 3.97
C GLY A 59 -7.48 18.02 3.53
N ASN A 60 -6.47 18.89 3.62
CA ASN A 60 -6.54 20.28 3.20
C ASN A 60 -6.42 20.41 1.69
N LEU A 61 -7.53 20.51 0.97
CA LEU A 61 -7.57 20.61 -0.50
C LEU A 61 -6.83 21.84 -1.08
N GLN A 62 -6.45 22.80 -0.26
CA GLN A 62 -5.65 23.96 -0.67
C GLN A 62 -4.16 23.79 -0.34
N GLY A 63 -3.81 22.75 0.39
CA GLY A 63 -2.43 22.41 0.75
C GLY A 63 -1.65 21.81 -0.42
N GLU A 64 -0.36 21.62 -0.21
CA GLU A 64 0.47 20.85 -1.15
C GLU A 64 0.01 19.39 -1.18
N THR A 65 0.02 18.79 -2.36
CA THR A 65 -0.49 17.42 -2.51
C THR A 65 0.56 16.39 -2.09
N ILE A 66 0.10 15.35 -1.37
CA ILE A 66 0.84 14.10 -1.16
C ILE A 66 0.11 12.98 -1.89
N LEU A 67 0.80 12.34 -2.83
CA LEU A 67 0.33 11.16 -3.55
C LEU A 67 0.92 9.89 -2.91
N PHE A 68 0.04 8.98 -2.44
CA PHE A 68 0.43 7.74 -1.79
C PHE A 68 0.26 6.55 -2.72
N VAL A 69 1.31 5.76 -2.86
CA VAL A 69 1.40 4.61 -3.78
C VAL A 69 1.70 3.33 -3.00
N HIS A 70 0.72 2.44 -2.91
CA HIS A 70 0.79 1.22 -2.11
C HIS A 70 1.69 0.13 -2.71
N GLY A 71 2.04 -0.86 -1.89
CA GLY A 71 2.82 -2.03 -2.28
C GLY A 71 2.00 -3.13 -2.97
N PHE A 72 2.68 -4.22 -3.32
CA PHE A 72 2.05 -5.41 -3.90
C PHE A 72 1.02 -6.03 -2.97
N GLY A 73 -0.14 -6.41 -3.51
CA GLY A 73 -1.23 -7.04 -2.77
C GLY A 73 -1.97 -6.11 -1.78
N ALA A 74 -1.52 -4.86 -1.66
CA ALA A 74 -2.10 -3.83 -0.83
C ALA A 74 -3.12 -2.97 -1.60
N ASP A 75 -3.65 -1.95 -0.94
CA ASP A 75 -4.56 -0.97 -1.54
C ASP A 75 -4.42 0.41 -0.86
N LYS A 76 -5.20 1.39 -1.32
CA LYS A 76 -5.26 2.75 -0.79
C LYS A 76 -5.51 2.85 0.72
N ASP A 77 -6.25 1.89 1.28
CA ASP A 77 -6.63 1.92 2.71
C ASP A 77 -5.45 1.59 3.65
N ASN A 78 -4.36 1.04 3.13
CA ASN A 78 -3.13 0.83 3.89
C ASN A 78 -2.51 2.14 4.42
N TRP A 79 -2.88 3.27 3.83
CA TRP A 79 -2.39 4.59 4.19
C TRP A 79 -3.26 5.34 5.19
N THR A 80 -4.54 4.92 5.40
CA THR A 80 -5.52 5.68 6.18
C THR A 80 -5.08 5.97 7.62
N ARG A 81 -4.38 5.03 8.26
CA ARG A 81 -3.88 5.22 9.62
C ARG A 81 -2.81 6.30 9.72
N MET A 82 -1.97 6.42 8.69
CA MET A 82 -0.88 7.40 8.65
C MET A 82 -1.36 8.74 8.09
N SER A 83 -2.25 8.75 7.12
CA SER A 83 -2.69 9.96 6.40
C SER A 83 -3.29 11.03 7.30
N LYS A 84 -3.93 10.66 8.42
CA LYS A 84 -4.51 11.60 9.38
C LYS A 84 -3.51 12.62 9.94
N TYR A 85 -2.23 12.27 10.02
CA TYR A 85 -1.18 13.17 10.53
C TYR A 85 -0.77 14.25 9.53
N PHE A 86 -1.17 14.12 8.27
CA PHE A 86 -0.93 15.10 7.20
C PHE A 86 -2.16 15.94 6.87
N ALA A 87 -3.37 15.50 7.29
CA ALA A 87 -4.64 16.01 6.79
C ALA A 87 -4.86 17.50 7.04
N GLU A 88 -4.31 18.07 8.11
CA GLU A 88 -4.46 19.48 8.44
C GLU A 88 -3.77 20.39 7.40
N ASN A 89 -2.61 20.00 6.90
CA ASN A 89 -1.76 20.86 6.10
C ASN A 89 -1.65 20.45 4.63
N TYR A 90 -1.96 19.19 4.29
CA TYR A 90 -1.73 18.63 2.97
C TYR A 90 -3.00 18.13 2.31
N HIS A 91 -3.09 18.32 1.00
CA HIS A 91 -4.05 17.63 0.15
C HIS A 91 -3.59 16.18 -0.06
N LEU A 92 -4.44 15.21 0.23
CA LEU A 92 -4.09 13.79 0.26
C LEU A 92 -4.77 13.04 -0.89
N VAL A 93 -3.99 12.30 -1.68
CA VAL A 93 -4.47 11.41 -2.73
C VAL A 93 -3.87 10.03 -2.52
N LEU A 94 -4.70 9.04 -2.18
CA LEU A 94 -4.31 7.66 -1.92
C LEU A 94 -4.89 6.80 -3.05
N VAL A 95 -4.05 6.25 -3.92
CA VAL A 95 -4.50 5.55 -5.13
C VAL A 95 -4.55 4.03 -4.94
N ASP A 96 -5.58 3.39 -5.53
CA ASP A 96 -5.51 1.98 -5.88
C ASP A 96 -4.87 1.87 -7.27
N LEU A 97 -3.67 1.34 -7.35
CA LEU A 97 -3.04 1.07 -8.65
C LEU A 97 -3.90 0.08 -9.47
N PRO A 98 -3.92 0.18 -10.81
CA PRO A 98 -4.53 -0.83 -11.67
C PRO A 98 -4.13 -2.26 -11.27
N GLY A 99 -5.10 -3.14 -11.20
CA GLY A 99 -4.89 -4.52 -10.75
C GLY A 99 -5.01 -4.73 -9.24
N PHE A 100 -5.17 -3.66 -8.45
CA PHE A 100 -5.24 -3.73 -6.99
C PHE A 100 -6.47 -3.00 -6.44
N GLY A 101 -6.74 -3.24 -5.17
CA GLY A 101 -7.80 -2.56 -4.46
C GLY A 101 -9.18 -2.74 -5.11
N GLU A 102 -9.84 -1.61 -5.33
CA GLU A 102 -11.12 -1.49 -6.02
C GLU A 102 -10.97 -0.98 -7.47
N SER A 103 -9.73 -0.75 -7.93
CA SER A 103 -9.43 -0.44 -9.33
C SER A 103 -9.56 -1.66 -10.23
N ASP A 104 -9.81 -1.43 -11.52
CA ASP A 104 -10.04 -2.51 -12.48
C ASP A 104 -8.83 -3.45 -12.62
N ARG A 105 -9.15 -4.71 -12.95
CA ARG A 105 -8.23 -5.79 -13.28
C ARG A 105 -8.52 -6.26 -14.69
N ILE A 106 -7.56 -6.13 -15.59
CA ILE A 106 -7.68 -6.54 -17.00
C ILE A 106 -6.58 -7.57 -17.25
N GLU A 107 -6.98 -8.82 -17.47
CA GLU A 107 -6.05 -9.96 -17.52
C GLU A 107 -5.04 -9.87 -18.68
N GLU A 108 -5.43 -9.26 -19.80
CA GLU A 108 -4.64 -9.14 -21.02
C GLU A 108 -3.53 -8.09 -20.93
N LEU A 109 -3.57 -7.23 -19.89
CA LEU A 109 -2.64 -6.10 -19.78
C LEU A 109 -1.46 -6.41 -18.85
N GLU A 110 -0.38 -5.65 -19.05
CA GLU A 110 0.86 -5.72 -18.28
C GLU A 110 0.80 -4.84 -17.02
N TYR A 111 1.45 -5.29 -15.93
CA TYR A 111 1.46 -4.63 -14.62
C TYR A 111 2.88 -4.40 -14.06
N SER A 112 3.86 -4.20 -14.95
CA SER A 112 5.21 -3.84 -14.52
C SER A 112 5.23 -2.45 -13.85
N HIS A 113 6.29 -2.16 -13.10
CA HIS A 113 6.47 -0.83 -12.50
C HIS A 113 6.48 0.29 -13.55
N LEU A 114 6.95 0.00 -14.78
CA LEU A 114 6.97 0.96 -15.90
C LEU A 114 5.56 1.29 -16.37
N THR A 115 4.71 0.27 -16.58
CA THR A 115 3.32 0.47 -16.99
C THR A 115 2.50 1.12 -15.89
N GLN A 116 2.73 0.76 -14.63
CA GLN A 116 2.07 1.40 -13.48
C GLN A 116 2.47 2.88 -13.36
N SER A 117 3.75 3.23 -13.55
CA SER A 117 4.21 4.63 -13.56
C SER A 117 3.55 5.45 -14.66
N LYS A 118 3.40 4.90 -15.87
CA LYS A 118 2.71 5.57 -16.99
C LYS A 118 1.23 5.80 -16.69
N ARG A 119 0.53 4.80 -16.13
CA ARG A 119 -0.89 4.93 -15.73
C ARG A 119 -1.07 5.94 -14.60
N LEU A 120 -0.14 5.95 -13.65
CA LEU A 120 -0.12 6.96 -12.59
C LEU A 120 0.06 8.38 -13.15
N LYS A 121 0.87 8.55 -14.20
CA LYS A 121 1.02 9.83 -14.91
C LYS A 121 -0.30 10.29 -15.53
N ARG A 122 -1.04 9.38 -16.18
CA ARG A 122 -2.35 9.68 -16.75
C ARG A 122 -3.36 10.09 -15.66
N LEU A 123 -3.36 9.38 -14.51
CA LEU A 123 -4.20 9.76 -13.37
C LEU A 123 -3.86 11.17 -12.86
N VAL A 124 -2.58 11.48 -12.67
CA VAL A 124 -2.10 12.79 -12.22
C VAL A 124 -2.55 13.91 -13.17
N GLU A 125 -2.51 13.68 -14.48
CA GLU A 125 -2.99 14.62 -15.51
C GLU A 125 -4.51 14.83 -15.42
N ILE A 126 -5.30 13.75 -15.31
CA ILE A 126 -6.77 13.82 -15.22
C ILE A 126 -7.19 14.55 -13.94
N LEU A 127 -6.51 14.29 -12.82
CA LEU A 127 -6.76 14.97 -11.55
C LEU A 127 -6.19 16.40 -11.51
N ASN A 128 -5.46 16.82 -12.54
CA ASN A 128 -4.81 18.12 -12.65
C ASN A 128 -3.97 18.48 -11.41
N LEU A 129 -3.22 17.49 -10.89
CA LEU A 129 -2.39 17.69 -9.71
C LEU A 129 -1.22 18.64 -10.06
N LYS A 130 -1.04 19.67 -9.23
CA LYS A 130 0.16 20.53 -9.24
C LYS A 130 1.36 19.72 -8.76
N PRO A 131 2.60 20.20 -8.90
CA PRO A 131 3.76 19.48 -8.39
C PRO A 131 3.58 19.05 -6.94
N PHE A 132 3.80 17.77 -6.64
CA PHE A 132 3.42 17.10 -5.41
C PHE A 132 4.55 16.31 -4.78
N HIS A 133 4.38 15.93 -3.52
CA HIS A 133 5.19 14.93 -2.84
C HIS A 133 4.65 13.54 -3.15
N ILE A 134 5.54 12.57 -3.37
CA ILE A 134 5.14 11.18 -3.62
C ILE A 134 5.72 10.25 -2.55
N ILE A 135 4.86 9.40 -1.99
CA ILE A 135 5.25 8.40 -0.99
C ILE A 135 4.91 7.01 -1.55
N GLY A 136 5.90 6.13 -1.63
CA GLY A 136 5.70 4.78 -2.11
C GLY A 136 6.24 3.72 -1.15
N ASN A 137 5.43 2.67 -0.90
CA ASN A 137 5.86 1.51 -0.13
C ASN A 137 6.13 0.33 -1.04
N SER A 138 7.24 -0.39 -0.80
CA SER A 138 7.55 -1.65 -1.49
C SER A 138 7.52 -1.51 -3.02
N MET A 139 6.68 -2.26 -3.74
CA MET A 139 6.42 -2.10 -5.17
C MET A 139 6.06 -0.64 -5.52
N GLY A 140 5.22 0.00 -4.69
CA GLY A 140 4.85 1.40 -4.87
C GLY A 140 6.03 2.36 -4.80
N GLY A 141 7.08 2.02 -4.04
CA GLY A 141 8.33 2.77 -4.03
C GLY A 141 9.07 2.69 -5.37
N ALA A 142 9.12 1.50 -5.98
CA ALA A 142 9.69 1.35 -7.33
C ALA A 142 8.88 2.12 -8.40
N VAL A 143 7.54 2.08 -8.31
CA VAL A 143 6.65 2.87 -9.18
C VAL A 143 6.89 4.37 -8.99
N SER A 144 7.00 4.83 -7.73
CA SER A 144 7.25 6.24 -7.38
C SER A 144 8.61 6.72 -7.85
N GLY A 145 9.65 5.88 -7.71
CA GLY A 145 11.00 6.20 -8.20
C GLY A 145 11.05 6.33 -9.72
N GLN A 146 10.39 5.40 -10.44
CA GLN A 146 10.25 5.48 -11.89
C GLN A 146 9.46 6.73 -12.31
N PHE A 147 8.36 7.03 -11.61
CA PHE A 147 7.57 8.22 -11.86
C PHE A 147 8.37 9.52 -11.70
N ALA A 148 9.14 9.63 -10.62
CA ALA A 148 9.97 10.81 -10.35
C ALA A 148 11.08 11.00 -11.39
N TYR A 149 11.65 9.90 -11.88
CA TYR A 149 12.63 9.93 -12.96
C TYR A 149 12.02 10.42 -14.29
N ASP A 150 10.86 9.86 -14.66
CA ASP A 150 10.19 10.18 -15.93
C ASP A 150 9.54 11.57 -15.92
N ASN A 151 9.14 12.09 -14.75
CA ASN A 151 8.37 13.31 -14.58
C ASN A 151 8.97 14.26 -13.53
N PRO A 152 10.23 14.70 -13.67
CA PRO A 152 10.95 15.42 -12.62
C PRO A 152 10.29 16.74 -12.20
N ASN A 153 9.57 17.40 -13.09
CA ASN A 153 8.90 18.68 -12.83
C ASN A 153 7.57 18.52 -12.04
N LEU A 154 7.04 17.31 -11.91
CA LEU A 154 5.81 17.03 -11.16
C LEU A 154 6.08 16.57 -9.73
N VAL A 155 7.31 16.18 -9.40
CA VAL A 155 7.65 15.63 -8.08
C VAL A 155 8.54 16.59 -7.32
N ARG A 156 8.01 17.13 -6.20
CA ARG A 156 8.74 18.01 -5.28
C ARG A 156 9.74 17.23 -4.45
N SER A 157 9.30 16.14 -3.87
CA SER A 157 10.14 15.23 -3.10
C SER A 157 9.58 13.81 -3.16
N ILE A 158 10.41 12.83 -2.83
CA ILE A 158 10.05 11.43 -2.83
C ILE A 158 10.35 10.77 -1.49
N VAL A 159 9.41 9.95 -0.99
CA VAL A 159 9.60 9.12 0.19
C VAL A 159 9.53 7.66 -0.20
N PHE A 160 10.60 6.92 0.04
CA PHE A 160 10.71 5.49 -0.15
C PHE A 160 10.52 4.79 1.20
N LEU A 161 9.39 4.06 1.35
CA LEU A 161 9.14 3.22 2.53
C LEU A 161 9.41 1.77 2.19
N ASN A 162 10.45 1.16 2.74
CA ASN A 162 10.80 -0.25 2.48
C ASN A 162 10.70 -0.59 0.98
N SER A 163 11.31 0.25 0.14
CA SER A 163 11.06 0.27 -1.31
C SER A 163 11.68 -0.91 -2.02
N ALA A 164 10.94 -1.52 -2.93
CA ALA A 164 11.51 -2.41 -3.93
C ALA A 164 12.27 -1.62 -5.02
N GLY A 165 12.94 -2.35 -5.90
CA GLY A 165 13.51 -1.79 -7.12
C GLY A 165 15.02 -1.66 -7.13
N VAL A 166 15.70 -2.04 -6.06
CA VAL A 166 17.18 -2.11 -6.01
C VAL A 166 17.65 -3.51 -5.67
N LYS A 167 18.85 -3.85 -6.09
CA LYS A 167 19.50 -5.10 -5.70
C LYS A 167 20.05 -4.95 -4.29
N SER A 168 19.39 -5.60 -3.32
CA SER A 168 19.88 -5.68 -1.94
C SER A 168 21.26 -6.35 -1.88
N PRO A 169 22.23 -5.78 -1.12
CA PRO A 169 23.49 -6.44 -0.83
C PRO A 169 23.30 -7.81 -0.18
N ASN A 170 22.38 -7.92 0.78
CA ASN A 170 22.04 -9.17 1.44
C ASN A 170 20.71 -9.75 0.93
N PRO A 171 20.58 -11.09 0.85
CA PRO A 171 19.31 -11.74 0.50
C PRO A 171 18.29 -11.59 1.63
N SER A 172 17.08 -11.10 1.30
CA SER A 172 15.97 -11.06 2.25
C SER A 172 15.46 -12.47 2.60
N ASP A 173 14.65 -12.56 3.67
CA ASP A 173 13.96 -13.82 4.00
C ASP A 173 13.03 -14.24 2.85
N LEU A 174 12.29 -13.29 2.26
CA LEU A 174 11.46 -13.54 1.08
C LEU A 174 12.27 -14.19 -0.06
N SER A 175 13.46 -13.67 -0.36
CA SER A 175 14.28 -14.22 -1.44
C SER A 175 14.69 -15.68 -1.17
N LYS A 176 14.99 -16.01 0.10
CA LYS A 176 15.31 -17.37 0.54
C LYS A 176 14.08 -18.29 0.45
N GLN A 177 12.90 -17.83 0.89
CA GLN A 177 11.65 -18.58 0.80
C GLN A 177 11.28 -18.88 -0.66
N LEU A 178 11.41 -17.89 -1.54
CA LEU A 178 11.14 -18.06 -2.97
C LEU A 178 12.08 -19.05 -3.64
N ALA A 179 13.35 -19.11 -3.23
CA ALA A 179 14.30 -20.12 -3.72
C ALA A 179 13.90 -21.54 -3.31
N LEU A 180 13.14 -21.69 -2.20
CA LEU A 180 12.55 -22.95 -1.74
C LEU A 180 11.17 -23.23 -2.35
N GLY A 181 10.70 -22.43 -3.31
CA GLY A 181 9.37 -22.54 -3.92
C GLY A 181 8.22 -22.06 -3.05
N LYS A 182 8.50 -21.40 -1.93
CA LYS A 182 7.48 -20.84 -1.02
C LYS A 182 7.29 -19.34 -1.28
N ASN A 183 6.05 -18.88 -1.29
CA ASN A 183 5.76 -17.47 -1.52
C ASN A 183 4.81 -16.91 -0.44
N PRO A 184 5.33 -16.35 0.65
CA PRO A 184 4.53 -15.82 1.75
C PRO A 184 3.72 -14.57 1.41
N LEU A 185 3.90 -13.97 0.21
CA LEU A 185 3.11 -12.82 -0.25
C LEU A 185 1.82 -13.22 -0.99
N ILE A 186 1.64 -14.50 -1.30
CA ILE A 186 0.43 -15.02 -1.94
C ILE A 186 -0.44 -15.70 -0.90
N VAL A 187 -1.67 -15.22 -0.74
CA VAL A 187 -2.64 -15.69 0.24
C VAL A 187 -3.64 -16.60 -0.44
N GLU A 188 -3.62 -17.89 -0.15
CA GLU A 188 -4.53 -18.89 -0.70
C GLU A 188 -5.43 -19.53 0.37
N SER A 189 -5.18 -19.22 1.65
CA SER A 189 -5.97 -19.67 2.78
C SER A 189 -6.08 -18.57 3.86
N PRO A 190 -7.03 -18.68 4.81
CA PRO A 190 -7.08 -17.79 5.97
C PRO A 190 -5.80 -17.80 6.81
N GLU A 191 -5.15 -18.94 6.93
CA GLU A 191 -3.86 -19.08 7.63
C GLU A 191 -2.74 -18.30 6.91
N ASP A 192 -2.70 -18.33 5.58
CA ASP A 192 -1.73 -17.55 4.81
C ASP A 192 -1.90 -16.06 5.06
N PHE A 193 -3.15 -15.59 5.27
CA PHE A 193 -3.39 -14.19 5.60
C PHE A 193 -2.84 -13.81 6.97
N ASP A 194 -3.02 -14.66 7.98
CA ASP A 194 -2.43 -14.47 9.29
C ASP A 194 -0.89 -14.49 9.22
N ASN A 195 -0.34 -15.43 8.48
CA ASN A 195 1.09 -15.53 8.24
C ASN A 195 1.62 -14.27 7.53
N LEU A 196 0.93 -13.74 6.52
CA LEU A 196 1.32 -12.52 5.82
C LEU A 196 1.40 -11.31 6.76
N ILE A 197 0.42 -11.15 7.65
CA ILE A 197 0.40 -10.06 8.65
C ILE A 197 1.66 -10.11 9.53
N HIS A 198 1.97 -11.27 10.10
CA HIS A 198 3.15 -11.48 10.96
C HIS A 198 4.47 -11.56 10.17
N TYR A 199 4.40 -11.83 8.88
CA TYR A 199 5.56 -11.82 8.01
C TYR A 199 6.01 -10.40 7.66
N THR A 200 5.05 -9.50 7.46
CA THR A 200 5.30 -8.12 7.03
C THR A 200 5.46 -7.13 8.18
N MET A 201 5.02 -7.46 9.40
CA MET A 201 5.07 -6.59 10.57
C MET A 201 5.61 -7.33 11.80
N VAL A 202 6.43 -6.66 12.59
CA VAL A 202 6.93 -7.18 13.88
C VAL A 202 5.84 -7.11 14.95
N LYS A 203 5.15 -5.97 14.99
CA LYS A 203 4.06 -5.67 15.93
C LYS A 203 2.82 -5.23 15.17
N PRO A 204 2.11 -6.19 14.52
CA PRO A 204 0.91 -5.83 13.77
C PRO A 204 -0.14 -5.21 14.71
N PRO A 205 -0.90 -4.21 14.22
CA PRO A 205 -2.00 -3.67 14.99
C PRO A 205 -3.10 -4.72 15.16
N TYR A 206 -3.86 -4.59 16.24
CA TYR A 206 -5.05 -5.42 16.44
C TYR A 206 -6.04 -5.22 15.28
N ILE A 207 -6.46 -6.32 14.68
CA ILE A 207 -7.48 -6.36 13.61
C ILE A 207 -8.66 -7.19 14.16
N PRO A 208 -9.86 -6.60 14.32
CA PRO A 208 -11.05 -7.35 14.76
C PRO A 208 -11.35 -8.52 13.82
N GLY A 209 -11.79 -9.66 14.39
CA GLY A 209 -12.01 -10.91 13.66
C GLY A 209 -12.81 -10.75 12.35
N PRO A 210 -13.99 -10.11 12.34
CA PRO A 210 -14.78 -9.93 11.10
C PRO A 210 -14.03 -9.11 10.02
N ILE A 211 -13.23 -8.12 10.43
CA ILE A 211 -12.42 -7.30 9.51
C ILE A 211 -11.27 -8.16 8.94
N LYS A 212 -10.63 -8.95 9.79
CA LYS A 212 -9.57 -9.88 9.38
C LYS A 212 -10.09 -10.91 8.38
N THR A 213 -11.24 -11.52 8.65
CA THR A 213 -11.89 -12.47 7.73
C THR A 213 -12.16 -11.83 6.37
N TYR A 214 -12.75 -10.65 6.34
CA TYR A 214 -13.03 -9.94 5.08
C TYR A 214 -11.77 -9.68 4.24
N PHE A 215 -10.70 -9.16 4.85
CA PHE A 215 -9.47 -8.91 4.11
C PHE A 215 -8.80 -10.21 3.67
N GLY A 216 -8.87 -11.26 4.49
CA GLY A 216 -8.38 -12.60 4.14
C GLY A 216 -9.10 -13.19 2.92
N GLU A 217 -10.44 -13.19 2.93
CA GLU A 217 -11.25 -13.66 1.81
C GLU A 217 -10.97 -12.89 0.52
N ARG A 218 -10.82 -11.56 0.63
CA ARG A 218 -10.46 -10.71 -0.50
C ARG A 218 -9.05 -11.02 -1.02
N ALA A 219 -8.08 -11.25 -0.15
CA ALA A 219 -6.73 -11.62 -0.53
C ALA A 219 -6.69 -12.98 -1.25
N ILE A 220 -7.45 -13.97 -0.75
CA ILE A 220 -7.62 -15.30 -1.37
C ILE A 220 -8.26 -15.15 -2.77
N ALA A 221 -9.35 -14.41 -2.89
CA ALA A 221 -10.01 -14.19 -4.17
C ALA A 221 -9.09 -13.52 -5.21
N ASN A 222 -8.16 -12.67 -4.78
CA ASN A 222 -7.19 -12.00 -5.63
C ASN A 222 -5.92 -12.81 -5.92
N ALA A 223 -5.71 -13.97 -5.29
CA ALA A 223 -4.48 -14.73 -5.39
C ALA A 223 -4.08 -15.10 -6.83
N PRO A 224 -4.99 -15.56 -7.72
CA PRO A 224 -4.63 -15.88 -9.11
C PRO A 224 -4.08 -14.64 -9.84
N PHE A 225 -4.74 -13.51 -9.73
CA PHE A 225 -4.32 -12.27 -10.37
C PHE A 225 -3.02 -11.71 -9.75
N ASN A 226 -2.87 -11.80 -8.44
CA ASN A 226 -1.65 -11.42 -7.74
C ASN A 226 -0.45 -12.26 -8.19
N LYS A 227 -0.63 -13.58 -8.43
CA LYS A 227 0.43 -14.44 -8.99
C LYS A 227 0.91 -13.94 -10.36
N LYS A 228 -0.04 -13.56 -11.24
CA LYS A 228 0.28 -12.96 -12.55
C LYS A 228 1.10 -11.69 -12.40
N ILE A 229 0.59 -10.71 -11.64
CA ILE A 229 1.28 -9.42 -11.44
C ILE A 229 2.69 -9.62 -10.86
N LEU A 230 2.83 -10.49 -9.84
CA LEU A 230 4.12 -10.73 -9.22
C LEU A 230 5.14 -11.33 -10.20
N LYS A 231 4.69 -12.24 -11.07
CA LYS A 231 5.53 -12.83 -12.13
C LYS A 231 6.01 -11.73 -13.09
N GLU A 232 5.14 -10.86 -13.54
CA GLU A 232 5.48 -9.75 -14.45
C GLU A 232 6.40 -8.73 -13.77
N TYR A 233 6.06 -8.32 -12.54
CA TYR A 233 6.88 -7.39 -11.77
C TYR A 233 8.31 -7.90 -11.58
N ARG A 234 8.48 -9.18 -11.29
CA ARG A 234 9.79 -9.81 -11.08
C ARG A 234 10.55 -10.10 -12.36
N SER A 235 9.94 -10.00 -13.53
CA SER A 235 10.63 -10.16 -14.82
C SER A 235 11.64 -9.04 -15.08
N ILE A 236 11.42 -7.86 -14.49
CA ILE A 236 12.34 -6.72 -14.56
C ILE A 236 13.12 -6.64 -13.24
N LYS A 237 14.40 -6.94 -13.30
CA LYS A 237 15.28 -6.93 -12.12
C LYS A 237 15.77 -5.52 -11.81
N ASP A 238 15.73 -5.17 -10.51
CA ASP A 238 16.35 -3.97 -9.96
C ASP A 238 16.10 -2.68 -10.78
N PRO A 239 14.82 -2.35 -11.06
CA PRO A 239 14.46 -1.31 -12.03
C PRO A 239 14.98 0.08 -11.67
N LEU A 240 15.21 0.37 -10.37
CA LEU A 240 15.69 1.67 -9.93
C LEU A 240 17.20 1.82 -10.02
N ASP A 241 17.96 0.73 -10.09
CA ASP A 241 19.43 0.77 -9.99
C ASP A 241 20.10 1.70 -11.00
N ALA A 242 19.57 1.77 -12.21
CA ALA A 242 20.11 2.62 -13.29
C ALA A 242 19.60 4.07 -13.24
N ILE A 243 18.45 4.32 -12.59
CA ILE A 243 17.79 5.62 -12.61
C ILE A 243 17.96 6.42 -11.32
N LEU A 244 18.21 5.79 -10.16
CA LEU A 244 18.43 6.50 -8.88
C LEU A 244 19.48 7.62 -8.98
N PRO A 245 20.64 7.45 -9.65
CA PRO A 245 21.62 8.54 -9.79
C PRO A 245 21.11 9.74 -10.60
N LYS A 246 20.01 9.57 -11.35
CA LYS A 246 19.39 10.59 -12.20
C LYS A 246 18.20 11.28 -11.53
N ILE A 247 17.72 10.77 -10.39
CA ILE A 247 16.70 11.41 -9.56
C ILE A 247 17.36 12.58 -8.83
N ASN A 248 16.86 13.80 -9.06
CA ASN A 248 17.42 15.02 -8.50
C ASN A 248 16.57 15.60 -7.35
N GLN A 249 15.37 15.08 -7.14
CA GLN A 249 14.48 15.45 -6.05
C GLN A 249 15.12 15.09 -4.71
N GLN A 250 14.81 15.86 -3.67
CA GLN A 250 15.14 15.45 -2.31
C GLN A 250 14.36 14.18 -1.96
N ALA A 251 15.05 13.23 -1.35
CA ALA A 251 14.48 11.92 -1.04
C ALA A 251 14.64 11.57 0.45
N LEU A 252 13.58 10.99 1.02
CA LEU A 252 13.63 10.35 2.32
C LEU A 252 13.47 8.85 2.12
N VAL A 253 14.36 8.05 2.70
CA VAL A 253 14.30 6.60 2.69
C VAL A 253 14.08 6.13 4.11
N ILE A 254 12.94 5.50 4.39
CA ILE A 254 12.60 4.94 5.70
C ILE A 254 12.52 3.42 5.57
N TRP A 255 13.11 2.71 6.53
CA TRP A 255 13.17 1.26 6.50
C TRP A 255 13.05 0.65 7.90
N GLY A 256 12.25 -0.43 8.02
CA GLY A 256 12.29 -1.25 9.21
C GLY A 256 13.50 -2.18 9.21
N ASP A 257 14.25 -2.24 10.31
CA ASP A 257 15.45 -3.08 10.44
C ASP A 257 15.15 -4.58 10.41
N THR A 258 13.89 -4.96 10.66
CA THR A 258 13.42 -6.35 10.71
C THR A 258 12.56 -6.69 9.46
N ASP A 259 12.73 -5.96 8.37
CA ASP A 259 12.01 -6.23 7.11
C ASP A 259 12.41 -7.59 6.53
N ARG A 260 11.48 -8.54 6.51
CA ARG A 260 11.66 -9.89 5.97
C ARG A 260 11.43 -9.96 4.46
N VAL A 261 10.74 -8.95 3.91
CA VAL A 261 10.37 -8.89 2.47
C VAL A 261 11.53 -8.34 1.64
N ILE A 262 12.09 -7.19 2.05
CA ILE A 262 13.24 -6.55 1.39
C ILE A 262 14.27 -6.19 2.46
N ASP A 263 15.45 -6.78 2.36
CA ASP A 263 16.50 -6.63 3.36
C ASP A 263 16.91 -5.17 3.53
N VAL A 264 17.12 -4.75 4.79
CA VAL A 264 17.46 -3.37 5.17
C VAL A 264 18.74 -2.88 4.52
N SER A 265 19.66 -3.77 4.11
CA SER A 265 20.87 -3.40 3.36
C SER A 265 20.58 -2.71 2.03
N SER A 266 19.34 -2.81 1.52
CA SER A 266 18.90 -2.00 0.38
C SER A 266 19.07 -0.50 0.61
N THR A 267 19.01 -0.01 1.85
CA THR A 267 19.23 1.40 2.21
C THR A 267 20.62 1.88 1.81
N GLU A 268 21.63 1.01 1.85
CA GLU A 268 23.01 1.33 1.40
C GLU A 268 23.03 1.67 -0.09
N VAL A 269 22.23 0.98 -0.90
CA VAL A 269 22.12 1.22 -2.35
C VAL A 269 21.45 2.58 -2.60
N PHE A 270 20.35 2.87 -1.90
CA PHE A 270 19.69 4.17 -1.98
C PHE A 270 20.63 5.29 -1.55
N GLN A 271 21.32 5.15 -0.41
CA GLN A 271 22.28 6.14 0.10
C GLN A 271 23.42 6.41 -0.88
N LYS A 272 23.94 5.36 -1.49
CA LYS A 272 25.06 5.45 -2.44
C LYS A 272 24.64 6.10 -3.77
N LYS A 273 23.41 5.85 -4.22
CA LYS A 273 22.98 6.22 -5.58
C LYS A 273 22.16 7.52 -5.65
N LEU A 274 21.35 7.82 -4.62
CA LEU A 274 20.62 9.09 -4.56
C LEU A 274 21.57 10.24 -4.18
N LYS A 275 21.48 11.33 -4.92
CA LYS A 275 22.34 12.52 -4.68
C LYS A 275 21.91 13.31 -3.45
N LYS A 276 20.63 13.35 -3.16
CA LYS A 276 20.01 14.14 -2.08
C LYS A 276 19.08 13.24 -1.29
N SER A 277 19.61 12.49 -0.32
CA SER A 277 18.78 11.59 0.47
C SER A 277 19.10 11.64 1.96
N LYS A 278 18.04 11.51 2.80
CA LYS A 278 18.12 11.20 4.23
C LYS A 278 17.67 9.75 4.41
N ILE A 279 18.43 8.97 5.18
CA ILE A 279 18.08 7.56 5.48
C ILE A 279 17.66 7.48 6.94
N ILE A 280 16.54 6.79 7.21
CA ILE A 280 16.06 6.48 8.55
C ILE A 280 15.81 4.98 8.64
N ILE A 281 16.43 4.33 9.62
CA ILE A 281 16.20 2.93 9.93
C ILE A 281 15.42 2.87 11.24
N MET A 282 14.19 2.32 11.16
CA MET A 282 13.29 2.16 12.30
C MET A 282 13.59 0.83 12.99
N LYS A 283 13.99 0.91 14.27
CA LYS A 283 14.31 -0.28 15.08
C LYS A 283 13.05 -1.08 15.40
N ASP A 284 13.15 -2.42 15.39
CA ASP A 284 12.04 -3.35 15.68
C ASP A 284 10.80 -3.04 14.84
N CYS A 285 10.96 -2.77 13.55
CA CYS A 285 9.91 -2.47 12.60
C CYS A 285 10.04 -3.36 11.36
N GLY A 286 8.90 -3.79 10.80
CA GLY A 286 8.84 -4.64 9.63
C GLY A 286 8.72 -3.88 8.30
N HIS A 287 8.07 -4.50 7.32
CA HIS A 287 7.92 -4.05 5.94
C HIS A 287 6.88 -2.93 5.75
N ALA A 288 5.97 -2.76 6.71
CA ALA A 288 4.83 -1.85 6.58
C ALA A 288 4.80 -0.79 7.72
N PRO A 289 5.82 0.11 7.82
CA PRO A 289 5.91 1.09 8.91
C PRO A 289 4.70 2.03 8.97
N MET A 290 4.07 2.35 7.83
CA MET A 290 2.86 3.17 7.76
C MET A 290 1.63 2.53 8.42
N ILE A 291 1.64 1.20 8.64
CA ILE A 291 0.59 0.45 9.33
C ILE A 291 1.02 0.13 10.75
N GLU A 292 2.26 -0.31 10.93
CA GLU A 292 2.82 -0.79 12.19
C GLU A 292 3.09 0.35 13.18
N ARG A 293 3.68 1.45 12.68
CA ARG A 293 4.08 2.64 13.47
C ARG A 293 3.73 3.94 12.72
N PRO A 294 2.42 4.19 12.46
CA PRO A 294 1.97 5.27 11.59
C PRO A 294 2.37 6.66 12.07
N GLU A 295 2.28 6.94 13.37
CA GLU A 295 2.63 8.23 13.96
C GLU A 295 4.11 8.56 13.83
N GLU A 296 4.96 7.61 14.19
CA GLU A 296 6.40 7.79 14.09
C GLU A 296 6.86 7.93 12.64
N THR A 297 6.30 7.10 11.74
CA THR A 297 6.59 7.18 10.30
C THR A 297 6.19 8.54 9.73
N ALA A 298 5.00 9.04 10.09
CA ALA A 298 4.52 10.35 9.70
C ALA A 298 5.41 11.48 10.28
N GLY A 299 5.84 11.34 11.53
CA GLY A 299 6.72 12.31 12.17
C GLY A 299 8.04 12.52 11.40
N TYR A 300 8.69 11.44 10.97
CA TYR A 300 9.90 11.52 10.13
C TYR A 300 9.63 12.18 8.77
N ILE A 301 8.47 11.92 8.17
CA ILE A 301 8.11 12.52 6.88
C ILE A 301 7.81 14.01 7.04
N LEU A 302 7.08 14.42 8.08
CA LEU A 302 6.79 15.82 8.36
C LEU A 302 8.07 16.62 8.69
N GLU A 303 8.98 16.05 9.49
CA GLU A 303 10.31 16.64 9.72
C GLU A 303 11.08 16.80 8.41
N PHE A 304 11.04 15.80 7.53
CA PHE A 304 11.69 15.91 6.22
C PHE A 304 11.05 17.03 5.38
N TYR A 305 9.72 17.14 5.34
CA TYR A 305 9.03 18.18 4.57
C TYR A 305 9.30 19.60 5.11
N SER A 306 9.41 19.77 6.43
CA SER A 306 9.75 21.07 7.02
C SER A 306 11.17 21.56 6.70
N ASN A 307 12.05 20.66 6.24
CA ASN A 307 13.43 20.95 5.88
C ASN A 307 13.69 20.90 4.36
N LEU A 308 12.64 20.85 3.53
CA LEU A 308 12.79 20.95 2.08
C LEU A 308 13.14 22.39 1.68
N GLU A 309 14.15 22.51 0.82
CA GLU A 309 14.60 23.76 0.21
C GLU A 309 13.75 24.16 -0.99
#